data_cf3a697299484585a4e4ba17e4d5239f
#
_entry.id   cf3a697299484585a4e4ba17e4d5239f
#
_cell.length_a   1.000
_cell.length_b   1.000
_cell.length_c   1.000
_cell.angle_alpha   90.00
_cell.angle_beta   90.00
_cell.angle_gamma   90.00
#
_symmetry.space_group_name_H-M   'P 1'
#
loop_
_entity.id
_entity.type
_entity.pdbx_description
1 polymer ?
#
loop_
_entity_poly.entity_id
_entity_poly.type
_entity_poly.pdbx_seq_one_letter_code
_entity_poly.pdbx_strand_id
1 'polypeptide(L)'
;MESKWQKVILDVEVYPNVFLCGIQDIDTKEKIVWEISDRLNEYDEVVKFVTTFNQYMITFNGIHYDIPILLYIIHNKIDNVDNYLQKLKEWSDHIIQNDFWWNNSELKKYKYQNRWIDIDLYLYWSKMLRLSKKISLKGLAIQMNYPVVQELPFDPSMSLNHAQIDELRHYNSVHDLSITQLLYNNM
;
A
#
# COMPACT_ATOMS: atom_id res chain seq x y z
N MET A 1 -16.93 -14.93 1.00
CA MET A 1 -15.98 -15.35 2.04
C MET A 1 -16.06 -14.29 3.13
N GLU A 2 -16.62 -14.60 4.28
CA GLU A 2 -16.47 -13.69 5.42
C GLU A 2 -14.98 -13.62 5.75
N SER A 3 -14.42 -12.43 5.76
CA SER A 3 -12.99 -12.26 6.05
C SER A 3 -12.73 -12.77 7.46
N LYS A 4 -11.99 -13.87 7.55
CA LYS A 4 -11.51 -14.45 8.82
C LYS A 4 -10.56 -13.45 9.53
N TRP A 5 -9.98 -12.54 8.77
CA TRP A 5 -9.02 -11.56 9.23
C TRP A 5 -9.73 -10.32 9.79
N GLN A 6 -9.33 -9.90 10.98
CA GLN A 6 -9.89 -8.72 11.64
C GLN A 6 -9.02 -7.49 11.49
N LYS A 7 -7.71 -7.68 11.37
CA LYS A 7 -6.73 -6.61 11.23
C LYS A 7 -5.73 -7.02 10.18
N VAL A 8 -5.55 -6.19 9.17
CA VAL A 8 -4.56 -6.44 8.13
C VAL A 8 -3.62 -5.25 8.00
N ILE A 9 -2.35 -5.57 7.79
CA ILE A 9 -1.39 -4.61 7.26
C ILE A 9 -1.58 -4.57 5.77
N LEU A 10 -1.47 -3.39 5.17
CA LEU A 10 -1.55 -3.18 3.74
C LEU A 10 -0.43 -2.24 3.30
N ASP A 11 0.14 -2.57 2.15
CA ASP A 11 1.12 -1.76 1.45
C ASP A 11 1.00 -1.97 -0.07
N VAL A 12 1.18 -0.93 -0.87
CA VAL A 12 1.08 -1.01 -2.32
C VAL A 12 2.33 -0.47 -3.02
N GLU A 13 2.66 -1.09 -4.17
CA GLU A 13 3.74 -0.66 -5.04
C GLU A 13 3.21 -0.35 -6.45
N VAL A 14 3.60 0.80 -7.01
CA VAL A 14 3.15 1.25 -8.32
C VAL A 14 4.34 1.57 -9.21
N TYR A 15 4.50 0.77 -10.26
CA TYR A 15 5.50 0.93 -11.32
C TYR A 15 4.81 1.12 -12.68
N PRO A 16 5.51 1.55 -13.74
CA PRO A 16 4.88 1.78 -15.05
C PRO A 16 4.17 0.56 -15.64
N ASN A 17 4.61 -0.66 -15.31
CA ASN A 17 4.09 -1.89 -15.87
C ASN A 17 3.70 -2.95 -14.82
N VAL A 18 3.67 -2.58 -13.54
CA VAL A 18 3.19 -3.47 -12.48
C VAL A 18 2.60 -2.69 -11.31
N PHE A 19 1.53 -3.22 -10.77
CA PHE A 19 0.98 -2.86 -9.48
C PHE A 19 1.01 -4.07 -8.56
N LEU A 20 1.45 -3.88 -7.33
CA LEU A 20 1.38 -4.87 -6.26
C LEU A 20 0.53 -4.35 -5.10
N CYS A 21 -0.27 -5.23 -4.53
CA CYS A 21 -0.99 -4.98 -3.29
C CYS A 21 -0.67 -6.09 -2.30
N GLY A 22 0.18 -5.78 -1.34
CA GLY A 22 0.56 -6.67 -0.26
C GLY A 22 -0.36 -6.51 0.94
N ILE A 23 -0.86 -7.62 1.46
CA ILE A 23 -1.59 -7.66 2.74
C ILE A 23 -1.03 -8.74 3.66
N GLN A 24 -1.08 -8.47 4.96
CA GLN A 24 -0.69 -9.42 5.98
C GLN A 24 -1.68 -9.40 7.13
N ASP A 25 -2.21 -10.54 7.49
CA ASP A 25 -3.01 -10.70 8.71
C ASP A 25 -2.12 -10.52 9.96
N ILE A 26 -2.55 -9.70 10.88
CA ILE A 26 -1.77 -9.35 12.09
C ILE A 26 -1.55 -10.55 12.99
N ASP A 27 -2.56 -11.41 13.13
CA ASP A 27 -2.56 -12.49 14.13
C ASP A 27 -1.88 -13.75 13.58
N THR A 28 -2.26 -14.17 12.36
CA THR A 28 -1.74 -15.41 11.74
C THR A 28 -0.42 -15.21 11.01
N LYS A 29 -0.04 -13.97 10.66
CA LYS A 29 1.12 -13.60 9.81
C LYS A 29 1.01 -14.10 8.37
N GLU A 30 -0.13 -14.62 7.99
CA GLU A 30 -0.43 -15.03 6.62
C GLU A 30 -0.36 -13.82 5.69
N LYS A 31 0.30 -13.97 4.54
CA LYS A 31 0.54 -12.89 3.59
C LYS A 31 -0.02 -13.24 2.23
N ILE A 32 -0.55 -12.24 1.57
CA ILE A 32 -0.97 -12.31 0.17
C ILE A 32 -0.38 -11.09 -0.53
N VAL A 33 0.17 -11.27 -1.72
CA VAL A 33 0.58 -10.18 -2.59
C VAL A 33 -0.10 -10.39 -3.94
N TRP A 34 -1.08 -9.57 -4.25
CA TRP A 34 -1.74 -9.53 -5.56
C TRP A 34 -0.93 -8.70 -6.53
N GLU A 35 -0.97 -9.12 -7.79
CA GLU A 35 -0.25 -8.49 -8.89
C GLU A 35 -1.20 -8.13 -10.03
N ILE A 36 -0.99 -6.94 -10.61
CA ILE A 36 -1.56 -6.56 -11.90
C ILE A 36 -0.39 -6.21 -12.80
N SER A 37 -0.14 -7.04 -13.82
CA SER A 37 0.93 -6.88 -14.81
C SER A 37 0.54 -7.56 -16.13
N ASP A 38 1.45 -7.58 -17.11
CA ASP A 38 1.28 -8.32 -18.36
C ASP A 38 1.21 -9.83 -18.18
N ARG A 39 1.83 -10.36 -17.12
CA ARG A 39 1.90 -11.81 -16.82
C ARG A 39 0.80 -12.30 -15.89
N LEU A 40 0.27 -11.42 -15.04
CA LEU A 40 -0.73 -11.79 -14.01
C LEU A 40 -1.68 -10.62 -13.77
N ASN A 41 -2.97 -10.90 -13.78
CA ASN A 41 -3.97 -9.89 -13.54
C ASN A 41 -4.94 -10.33 -12.44
N GLU A 42 -4.64 -9.94 -11.20
CA GLU A 42 -5.45 -10.21 -10.02
C GLU A 42 -6.31 -8.98 -9.61
N TYR A 43 -6.72 -8.18 -10.59
CA TYR A 43 -7.54 -6.98 -10.37
C TYR A 43 -8.83 -7.28 -9.60
N ASP A 44 -9.54 -8.33 -10.00
CA ASP A 44 -10.82 -8.67 -9.38
C ASP A 44 -10.65 -9.08 -7.91
N GLU A 45 -9.55 -9.71 -7.55
CA GLU A 45 -9.19 -10.08 -6.17
C GLU A 45 -8.93 -8.83 -5.33
N VAL A 46 -8.16 -7.87 -5.86
CA VAL A 46 -7.90 -6.58 -5.20
C VAL A 46 -9.21 -5.83 -4.99
N VAL A 47 -10.02 -5.65 -6.04
CA VAL A 47 -11.32 -4.96 -5.97
C VAL A 47 -12.24 -5.64 -4.97
N LYS A 48 -12.34 -6.97 -5.01
CA LYS A 48 -13.15 -7.75 -4.09
C LYS A 48 -12.69 -7.54 -2.64
N PHE A 49 -11.38 -7.64 -2.37
CA PHE A 49 -10.85 -7.40 -1.04
C PHE A 49 -11.21 -5.99 -0.57
N VAL A 50 -10.83 -4.96 -1.33
CA VAL A 50 -11.03 -3.55 -0.95
C VAL A 50 -12.50 -3.21 -0.73
N THR A 51 -13.42 -3.78 -1.52
CA THR A 51 -14.86 -3.49 -1.42
C THR A 51 -15.61 -4.31 -0.37
N THR A 52 -15.07 -5.46 0.05
CA THR A 52 -15.73 -6.35 1.02
C THR A 52 -15.10 -6.35 2.40
N PHE A 53 -13.82 -5.97 2.51
CA PHE A 53 -13.15 -5.87 3.80
C PHE A 53 -13.74 -4.73 4.63
N ASN A 54 -14.11 -5.01 5.88
CA ASN A 54 -14.85 -4.08 6.74
C ASN A 54 -14.29 -3.98 8.15
N GLN A 55 -13.02 -4.33 8.32
CA GLN A 55 -12.31 -4.37 9.60
C GLN A 55 -11.18 -3.33 9.65
N TYR A 56 -10.13 -3.56 10.40
CA TYR A 56 -9.03 -2.62 10.57
C TYR A 56 -7.94 -2.83 9.50
N MET A 57 -7.64 -1.76 8.77
CA MET A 57 -6.55 -1.69 7.79
C MET A 57 -5.42 -0.85 8.38
N ILE A 58 -4.26 -1.45 8.56
CA ILE A 58 -3.08 -0.81 9.12
C ILE A 58 -2.12 -0.47 7.99
N THR A 59 -1.76 0.79 7.88
CA THR A 59 -0.87 1.30 6.83
C THR A 59 0.23 2.17 7.43
N PHE A 60 1.25 2.48 6.63
CA PHE A 60 2.22 3.51 6.96
C PHE A 60 2.14 4.64 5.93
N ASN A 61 1.58 5.79 6.32
CA ASN A 61 1.26 6.90 5.44
C ASN A 61 0.21 6.57 4.36
N GLY A 62 -0.58 5.52 4.61
CA GLY A 62 -1.55 5.00 3.63
C GLY A 62 -2.67 5.97 3.32
N ILE A 63 -3.07 6.80 4.28
CA ILE A 63 -4.05 7.87 4.05
C ILE A 63 -3.62 8.80 2.91
N HIS A 64 -2.33 9.03 2.75
CA HIS A 64 -1.80 9.94 1.75
C HIS A 64 -1.35 9.24 0.46
N TYR A 65 -1.25 7.90 0.45
CA TYR A 65 -0.77 7.17 -0.72
C TYR A 65 -1.57 5.90 -1.03
N ASP A 66 -1.50 4.87 -0.19
CA ASP A 66 -2.09 3.56 -0.51
C ASP A 66 -3.59 3.64 -0.75
N ILE A 67 -4.31 4.35 0.12
CA ILE A 67 -5.76 4.48 0.02
C ILE A 67 -6.19 5.24 -1.23
N PRO A 68 -5.62 6.40 -1.61
CA PRO A 68 -5.86 7.02 -2.91
C PRO A 68 -5.62 6.10 -4.11
N ILE A 69 -4.57 5.26 -4.06
CA ILE A 69 -4.30 4.26 -5.12
C ILE A 69 -5.40 3.21 -5.18
N LEU A 70 -5.78 2.62 -4.04
CA LEU A 70 -6.86 1.63 -3.99
C LEU A 70 -8.20 2.21 -4.43
N LEU A 71 -8.49 3.46 -4.08
CA LEU A 71 -9.69 4.16 -4.53
C LEU A 71 -9.69 4.35 -6.05
N TYR A 72 -8.55 4.69 -6.64
CA TYR A 72 -8.42 4.72 -8.10
C TYR A 72 -8.76 3.36 -8.71
N ILE A 73 -8.23 2.28 -8.15
CA ILE A 73 -8.43 0.91 -8.65
C ILE A 73 -9.91 0.52 -8.64
N ILE A 74 -10.62 0.73 -7.55
CA ILE A 74 -12.04 0.34 -7.46
C ILE A 74 -12.98 1.19 -8.33
N HIS A 75 -12.56 2.38 -8.74
CA HIS A 75 -13.38 3.27 -9.57
C HIS A 75 -13.05 3.24 -11.06
N ASN A 76 -11.94 2.60 -11.45
CA ASN A 76 -11.49 2.52 -12.83
C ASN A 76 -11.31 1.07 -13.23
N LYS A 77 -12.14 0.59 -14.16
CA LYS A 77 -12.03 -0.77 -14.68
C LYS A 77 -10.84 -0.92 -15.63
N ILE A 78 -10.27 -2.10 -15.65
CA ILE A 78 -9.22 -2.47 -16.61
C ILE A 78 -9.89 -2.84 -17.94
N ASP A 79 -9.62 -2.02 -18.97
CA ASP A 79 -9.94 -2.36 -20.36
C ASP A 79 -8.72 -2.97 -21.07
N ASN A 80 -7.55 -2.40 -20.79
CA ASN A 80 -6.24 -2.86 -21.26
C ASN A 80 -5.23 -2.67 -20.14
N VAL A 81 -4.49 -3.72 -19.78
CA VAL A 81 -3.60 -3.73 -18.62
C VAL A 81 -2.50 -2.67 -18.72
N ASP A 82 -1.82 -2.59 -19.86
CA ASP A 82 -0.70 -1.65 -20.03
C ASP A 82 -1.16 -0.19 -19.90
N ASN A 83 -2.23 0.16 -20.61
CA ASN A 83 -2.80 1.51 -20.54
C ASN A 83 -3.33 1.84 -19.15
N TYR A 84 -3.90 0.84 -18.46
CA TYR A 84 -4.38 1.00 -17.10
C TYR A 84 -3.24 1.26 -16.13
N LEU A 85 -2.16 0.47 -16.19
CA LEU A 85 -0.99 0.63 -15.32
C LEU A 85 -0.28 1.96 -15.56
N GLN A 86 -0.18 2.39 -16.81
CA GLN A 86 0.36 3.71 -17.13
C GLN A 86 -0.44 4.83 -16.47
N LYS A 87 -1.77 4.82 -16.57
CA LYS A 87 -2.64 5.80 -15.92
C LYS A 87 -2.59 5.72 -14.38
N LEU A 88 -2.49 4.51 -13.83
CA LEU A 88 -2.30 4.32 -12.40
C LEU A 88 -0.96 4.91 -11.93
N LYS A 89 0.10 4.74 -12.73
CA LYS A 89 1.42 5.35 -12.45
C LYS A 89 1.36 6.88 -12.51
N GLU A 90 0.70 7.44 -13.53
CA GLU A 90 0.48 8.89 -13.63
C GLU A 90 -0.28 9.43 -12.41
N TRP A 91 -1.30 8.69 -11.94
CA TRP A 91 -2.03 9.03 -10.71
C TRP A 91 -1.14 8.94 -9.47
N SER A 92 -0.34 7.90 -9.34
CA SER A 92 0.65 7.74 -8.27
C SER A 92 1.62 8.91 -8.22
N ASP A 93 2.20 9.29 -9.36
CA ASP A 93 3.12 10.43 -9.46
C ASP A 93 2.43 11.75 -9.10
N HIS A 94 1.17 11.93 -9.51
CA HIS A 94 0.38 13.09 -9.15
C HIS A 94 0.16 13.18 -7.62
N ILE A 95 -0.12 12.06 -6.95
CA ILE A 95 -0.26 12.01 -5.49
C ILE A 95 1.03 12.42 -4.81
N ILE A 96 2.17 11.87 -5.24
CA ILE A 96 3.49 12.14 -4.65
C ILE A 96 3.88 13.61 -4.81
N GLN A 97 3.66 14.18 -6.00
CA GLN A 97 4.07 15.55 -6.32
C GLN A 97 3.23 16.62 -5.63
N ASN A 98 1.96 16.34 -5.33
CA ASN A 98 1.02 17.34 -4.86
C ASN A 98 0.71 17.28 -3.36
N ASP A 99 1.45 16.48 -2.57
CA ASP A 99 1.21 16.31 -1.12
C ASP A 99 -0.30 16.12 -0.85
N PHE A 100 -0.85 15.06 -1.40
CA PHE A 100 -2.29 14.85 -1.53
C PHE A 100 -3.00 14.79 -0.18
N TRP A 101 -3.68 15.87 0.22
CA TRP A 101 -4.41 15.94 1.48
C TRP A 101 -5.88 15.57 1.32
N TRP A 102 -6.45 14.89 2.32
CA TRP A 102 -7.87 14.53 2.43
C TRP A 102 -8.88 15.68 2.25
N ASN A 103 -8.42 16.90 2.18
CA ASN A 103 -9.26 18.06 1.88
C ASN A 103 -9.60 18.21 0.39
N ASN A 104 -9.01 17.37 -0.47
CA ASN A 104 -9.36 17.35 -1.87
C ASN A 104 -10.82 16.85 -2.02
N SER A 105 -11.65 17.64 -2.72
CA SER A 105 -13.06 17.34 -2.96
C SER A 105 -13.29 15.99 -3.68
N GLU A 106 -12.31 15.53 -4.45
CA GLU A 106 -12.34 14.27 -5.16
C GLU A 106 -12.26 13.07 -4.21
N LEU A 107 -11.40 13.11 -3.19
CA LEU A 107 -11.30 12.05 -2.19
C LEU A 107 -12.47 12.03 -1.21
N LYS A 108 -13.07 13.18 -0.91
CA LYS A 108 -14.28 13.22 -0.07
C LYS A 108 -15.41 12.38 -0.65
N LYS A 109 -15.48 12.31 -1.97
CA LYS A 109 -16.42 11.49 -2.73
C LYS A 109 -16.25 9.98 -2.46
N TYR A 110 -15.02 9.53 -2.20
CA TYR A 110 -14.68 8.12 -1.97
C TYR A 110 -14.69 7.71 -0.50
N LYS A 111 -14.42 8.65 0.41
CA LYS A 111 -14.33 8.39 1.86
C LYS A 111 -15.57 7.72 2.47
N TYR A 112 -16.75 7.98 1.91
CA TYR A 112 -18.01 7.40 2.37
C TYR A 112 -18.28 5.97 1.87
N GLN A 113 -17.43 5.46 0.96
CA GLN A 113 -17.57 4.12 0.40
C GLN A 113 -16.67 3.08 1.07
N ASN A 114 -15.69 3.53 1.85
CA ASN A 114 -14.80 2.64 2.58
C ASN A 114 -15.53 2.02 3.76
N ARG A 115 -15.46 0.71 3.87
CA ARG A 115 -16.05 -0.04 4.99
C ARG A 115 -15.04 -0.33 6.10
N TRP A 116 -13.74 -0.20 5.82
CA TRP A 116 -12.67 -0.45 6.79
C TRP A 116 -12.38 0.78 7.64
N ILE A 117 -11.77 0.51 8.79
CA ILE A 117 -11.22 1.53 9.69
C ILE A 117 -9.71 1.59 9.42
N ASP A 118 -9.24 2.73 8.96
CA ASP A 118 -7.82 2.93 8.70
C ASP A 118 -7.06 3.32 9.98
N ILE A 119 -5.91 2.64 10.20
CA ILE A 119 -4.94 2.94 11.25
C ILE A 119 -3.64 3.31 10.58
N ASP A 120 -3.40 4.59 10.41
CA ASP A 120 -2.17 5.11 9.80
C ASP A 120 -1.07 5.29 10.85
N LEU A 121 -0.06 4.41 10.79
CA LEU A 121 1.05 4.40 11.74
C LEU A 121 1.97 5.62 11.59
N TYR A 122 2.07 6.21 10.40
CA TYR A 122 2.84 7.46 10.23
C TYR A 122 2.22 8.58 11.06
N LEU A 123 0.90 8.74 11.02
CA LEU A 123 0.21 9.77 11.82
C LEU A 123 0.34 9.50 13.32
N TYR A 124 0.21 8.22 13.72
CA TYR A 124 0.40 7.84 15.11
C TYR A 124 1.80 8.16 15.62
N TRP A 125 2.83 7.64 14.97
CA TRP A 125 4.22 7.80 15.40
C TRP A 125 4.72 9.24 15.29
N SER A 126 4.33 9.98 14.23
CA SER A 126 4.65 11.39 14.08
C SER A 126 4.13 12.23 15.24
N LYS A 127 2.91 11.95 15.71
CA LYS A 127 2.30 12.61 16.85
C LYS A 127 2.94 12.20 18.18
N MET A 128 3.17 10.90 18.38
CA MET A 128 3.77 10.36 19.62
C MET A 128 5.19 10.87 19.83
N LEU A 129 6.00 10.88 18.78
CA LEU A 129 7.40 11.32 18.84
C LEU A 129 7.55 12.85 18.68
N ARG A 130 6.43 13.58 18.50
CA ARG A 130 6.41 15.04 18.26
C ARG A 130 7.38 15.46 17.15
N LEU A 131 7.38 14.70 16.05
CA LEU A 131 8.30 14.94 14.96
C LEU A 131 7.96 16.22 14.23
N SER A 132 8.96 17.08 14.08
CA SER A 132 8.88 18.31 13.27
C SER A 132 9.17 18.07 11.78
N LYS A 133 9.66 16.87 11.43
CA LYS A 133 10.02 16.47 10.05
C LYS A 133 9.37 15.15 9.71
N LYS A 134 9.10 14.97 8.41
CA LYS A 134 8.63 13.67 7.88
C LYS A 134 9.66 12.60 8.20
N ILE A 135 9.20 11.45 8.69
CA ILE A 135 10.02 10.26 8.91
C ILE A 135 9.52 9.15 7.99
N SER A 136 10.43 8.40 7.40
CA SER A 136 10.08 7.25 6.57
C SER A 136 9.84 6.00 7.43
N LEU A 137 9.14 5.01 6.87
CA LEU A 137 8.98 3.68 7.46
C LEU A 137 10.34 3.08 7.86
N LYS A 138 11.32 3.13 6.97
CA LYS A 138 12.69 2.67 7.19
C LYS A 138 13.41 3.46 8.27
N GLY A 139 13.22 4.78 8.31
CA GLY A 139 13.80 5.63 9.35
C GLY A 139 13.31 5.26 10.74
N LEU A 140 12.03 4.94 10.92
CA LEU A 140 11.47 4.42 12.17
C LEU A 140 12.00 3.00 12.47
N ALA A 141 12.07 2.13 11.47
CA ALA A 141 12.58 0.77 11.63
C ALA A 141 14.04 0.77 12.15
N ILE A 142 14.89 1.64 11.62
CA ILE A 142 16.27 1.81 12.09
C ILE A 142 16.30 2.26 13.55
N GLN A 143 15.47 3.24 13.92
CA GLN A 143 15.38 3.72 15.30
C GLN A 143 14.87 2.65 16.28
N MET A 144 14.07 1.70 15.79
CA MET A 144 13.58 0.54 16.56
C MET A 144 14.51 -0.67 16.49
N ASN A 145 15.72 -0.53 15.95
CA ASN A 145 16.70 -1.61 15.79
C ASN A 145 16.15 -2.80 14.99
N TYR A 146 15.35 -2.56 13.94
CA TYR A 146 14.92 -3.63 13.05
C TYR A 146 16.15 -4.26 12.38
N PRO A 147 16.29 -5.61 12.38
CA PRO A 147 17.56 -6.27 12.08
C PRO A 147 18.03 -6.08 10.63
N VAL A 148 17.12 -5.92 9.69
CA VAL A 148 17.45 -5.78 8.26
C VAL A 148 16.53 -4.76 7.62
N VAL A 149 17.04 -3.55 7.34
CA VAL A 149 16.33 -2.52 6.60
C VAL A 149 16.94 -2.44 5.19
N GLN A 150 16.13 -2.72 4.18
CA GLN A 150 16.55 -2.63 2.78
C GLN A 150 15.88 -1.43 2.10
N GLU A 151 16.59 -0.83 1.15
CA GLU A 151 16.00 0.16 0.26
C GLU A 151 15.12 -0.53 -0.80
N LEU A 152 14.19 0.23 -1.37
CA LEU A 152 13.40 -0.22 -2.51
C LEU A 152 14.32 -0.77 -3.61
N PRO A 153 14.11 -1.99 -4.12
CA PRO A 153 15.10 -2.63 -4.99
C PRO A 153 15.26 -1.96 -6.35
N PHE A 154 14.22 -1.25 -6.80
CA PHE A 154 14.20 -0.60 -8.10
C PHE A 154 13.64 0.82 -8.02
N ASP A 155 14.11 1.69 -8.92
CA ASP A 155 13.55 3.03 -9.10
C ASP A 155 12.08 2.93 -9.56
N PRO A 156 11.11 3.57 -8.88
CA PRO A 156 9.70 3.50 -9.24
C PRO A 156 9.35 4.07 -10.62
N SER A 157 10.28 4.74 -11.31
CA SER A 157 10.09 5.21 -12.69
C SER A 157 10.42 4.16 -13.75
N MET A 158 11.02 3.03 -13.37
CA MET A 158 11.44 1.98 -14.29
C MET A 158 10.31 0.98 -14.58
N SER A 159 10.24 0.51 -15.83
CA SER A 159 9.51 -0.72 -16.13
C SER A 159 10.35 -1.93 -15.74
N LEU A 160 9.70 -2.89 -15.06
CA LEU A 160 10.36 -4.07 -14.52
C LEU A 160 10.16 -5.29 -15.43
N ASN A 161 11.19 -6.12 -15.56
CA ASN A 161 11.02 -7.46 -16.12
C ASN A 161 10.47 -8.44 -15.08
N HIS A 162 10.08 -9.64 -15.52
CA HIS A 162 9.39 -10.61 -14.63
C HIS A 162 10.24 -11.02 -13.41
N ALA A 163 11.56 -11.16 -13.55
CA ALA A 163 12.43 -11.49 -12.42
C ALA A 163 12.51 -10.34 -11.41
N GLN A 164 12.52 -9.10 -11.89
CA GLN A 164 12.48 -7.91 -11.04
C GLN A 164 11.12 -7.76 -10.34
N ILE A 165 10.04 -8.14 -11.00
CA ILE A 165 8.70 -8.19 -10.35
C ILE A 165 8.69 -9.22 -9.22
N ASP A 166 9.30 -10.39 -9.41
CA ASP A 166 9.41 -11.41 -8.34
C ASP A 166 10.22 -10.89 -7.14
N GLU A 167 11.31 -10.17 -7.41
CA GLU A 167 12.11 -9.53 -6.36
C GLU A 167 11.32 -8.44 -5.62
N LEU A 168 10.57 -7.61 -6.34
CA LEU A 168 9.71 -6.57 -5.76
C LEU A 168 8.59 -7.19 -4.90
N ARG A 169 7.96 -8.28 -5.35
CA ARG A 169 6.96 -9.04 -4.58
C ARG A 169 7.56 -9.57 -3.28
N HIS A 170 8.75 -10.14 -3.37
CA HIS A 170 9.47 -10.62 -2.18
C HIS A 170 9.78 -9.47 -1.22
N TYR A 171 10.30 -8.37 -1.74
CA TYR A 171 10.61 -7.17 -0.98
C TYR A 171 9.37 -6.64 -0.23
N ASN A 172 8.26 -6.37 -0.91
CA ASN A 172 7.01 -5.90 -0.31
C ASN A 172 6.54 -6.85 0.81
N SER A 173 6.51 -8.15 0.52
CA SER A 173 6.08 -9.18 1.47
C SER A 173 6.99 -9.29 2.69
N VAL A 174 8.31 -9.27 2.51
CA VAL A 174 9.27 -9.58 3.60
C VAL A 174 9.67 -8.33 4.37
N HIS A 175 9.77 -7.17 3.70
CA HIS A 175 10.27 -5.95 4.33
C HIS A 175 9.14 -5.02 4.77
N ASP A 176 8.39 -4.43 3.86
CA ASP A 176 7.49 -3.34 4.19
C ASP A 176 6.31 -3.81 5.07
N LEU A 177 5.69 -4.94 4.74
CA LEU A 177 4.64 -5.51 5.60
C LEU A 177 5.16 -5.90 6.98
N SER A 178 6.38 -6.48 7.06
CA SER A 178 6.95 -6.92 8.33
C SER A 178 7.41 -5.77 9.22
N ILE A 179 7.98 -4.71 8.61
CA ILE A 179 8.35 -3.49 9.34
C ILE A 179 7.10 -2.79 9.87
N THR A 180 6.07 -2.66 9.04
CA THR A 180 4.79 -2.07 9.44
C THR A 180 4.16 -2.84 10.59
N GLN A 181 4.26 -4.17 10.59
CA GLN A 181 3.82 -4.98 11.73
C GLN A 181 4.65 -4.74 13.00
N LEU A 182 5.96 -4.61 12.90
CA LEU A 182 6.78 -4.26 14.05
C LEU A 182 6.33 -2.93 14.66
N LEU A 183 6.12 -1.93 13.82
CA LEU A 183 5.64 -0.61 14.27
C LEU A 183 4.28 -0.69 14.96
N TYR A 184 3.37 -1.49 14.40
CA TYR A 184 2.06 -1.73 15.02
C TYR A 184 2.15 -2.41 16.37
N ASN A 185 3.01 -3.43 16.50
CA ASN A 185 3.18 -4.16 17.75
C ASN A 185 3.81 -3.32 18.88
N ASN A 186 4.47 -2.22 18.54
CA ASN A 186 5.10 -1.28 19.50
C ASN A 186 4.22 -0.02 19.73
N MET A 187 3.03 0.03 19.18
CA MET A 187 2.04 1.07 19.39
C MET A 187 1.36 0.94 20.75
#